data_80e340219c0d1e8742fe2c415a9f18dd
#
_entry.id   80e340219c0d1e8742fe2c415a9f18dd
#
_cell.length_a   1.000
_cell.length_b   1.000
_cell.length_c   1.000
_cell.angle_alpha   90.00
_cell.angle_beta   90.00
_cell.angle_gamma   90.00
#
_symmetry.space_group_name_H-M   'P 1'
#
loop_
_entity.id
_entity.type
_entity.pdbx_description
1 polymer ?
#
loop_
_entity_poly.entity_id
_entity_poly.type
_entity_poly.pdbx_seq_one_letter_code
_entity_poly.pdbx_strand_id
1 'polypeptide(L)'
;VGLMLFGRSLTVCAEAEEPAGYHVYETQEDEASDTWYGTARGAYLQAAVSKLTHGKTGYAVCSGTTFAHRDYEEIYVRIYLDQSDNGTSGWGTIDYWTGRAYNDSVATVDSGSYKITRDKYYRVKGGHSVFQDDIVETTTTCTDALYFD
;
A
#
# COMPACT_ATOMS: atom_id res chain seq x y z
N VAL A 1 -10.53 -45.48 0.46
CA VAL A 1 -9.57 -44.41 0.74
C VAL A 1 -9.56 -43.49 -0.48
N GLY A 2 -10.38 -42.43 -0.42
CA GLY A 2 -10.48 -41.43 -1.49
C GLY A 2 -9.29 -40.49 -1.45
N LEU A 3 -8.47 -40.53 -2.48
CA LEU A 3 -7.43 -39.52 -2.72
C LEU A 3 -8.13 -38.26 -3.25
N MET A 4 -8.35 -37.28 -2.37
CA MET A 4 -8.77 -35.97 -2.83
C MET A 4 -7.60 -35.28 -3.50
N LEU A 5 -7.56 -35.34 -4.82
CA LEU A 5 -6.76 -34.45 -5.64
C LEU A 5 -7.41 -33.07 -5.55
N PHE A 6 -6.86 -32.21 -4.68
CA PHE A 6 -7.12 -30.77 -4.79
C PHE A 6 -6.48 -30.31 -6.10
N GLY A 7 -7.28 -30.23 -7.14
CA GLY A 7 -6.89 -29.57 -8.36
C GLY A 7 -6.54 -28.12 -8.04
N ARG A 8 -5.25 -27.79 -7.98
CA ARG A 8 -4.83 -26.40 -8.06
C ARG A 8 -5.32 -25.90 -9.39
N SER A 9 -6.31 -25.03 -9.36
CA SER A 9 -6.62 -24.26 -10.55
C SER A 9 -5.37 -23.44 -10.87
N LEU A 10 -4.68 -23.83 -11.92
CA LEU A 10 -3.62 -23.04 -12.52
C LEU A 10 -4.28 -21.79 -13.09
N THR A 11 -4.44 -20.77 -12.24
CA THR A 11 -4.70 -19.44 -12.74
C THR A 11 -3.47 -19.02 -13.53
N VAL A 12 -3.66 -18.67 -14.79
CA VAL A 12 -2.62 -18.19 -15.72
C VAL A 12 -2.11 -16.79 -15.34
N CYS A 13 -2.38 -16.33 -14.13
CA CYS A 13 -1.86 -15.08 -13.60
C CYS A 13 -0.54 -15.37 -12.90
N ALA A 14 0.47 -14.54 -13.18
CA ALA A 14 1.73 -14.56 -12.46
C ALA A 14 1.47 -14.56 -10.94
N GLU A 15 2.10 -15.48 -10.20
CA GLU A 15 2.01 -15.48 -8.75
C GLU A 15 2.74 -14.24 -8.21
N ALA A 16 2.07 -13.50 -7.31
CA ALA A 16 2.69 -12.39 -6.63
C ALA A 16 3.68 -12.91 -5.60
N GLU A 17 4.91 -12.43 -5.65
CA GLU A 17 5.96 -12.73 -4.69
C GLU A 17 6.17 -11.53 -3.77
N GLU A 18 6.33 -11.79 -2.47
CA GLU A 18 6.69 -10.77 -1.49
C GLU A 18 8.16 -10.91 -1.16
N PRO A 19 9.02 -9.99 -1.62
CA PRO A 19 10.44 -10.03 -1.31
C PRO A 19 10.70 -9.72 0.16
N ALA A 20 11.82 -10.21 0.67
CA ALA A 20 12.26 -9.94 2.04
C ALA A 20 12.48 -8.44 2.24
N GLY A 21 12.04 -7.94 3.38
CA GLY A 21 12.15 -6.53 3.72
C GLY A 21 11.74 -6.26 5.16
N TYR A 22 11.70 -4.99 5.51
CA TYR A 22 11.28 -4.56 6.84
C TYR A 22 10.52 -3.23 6.74
N HIS A 23 9.66 -2.98 7.73
CA HIS A 23 8.89 -1.75 7.85
C HIS A 23 9.54 -0.76 8.82
N VAL A 24 9.46 0.52 8.48
CA VAL A 24 9.76 1.62 9.38
C VAL A 24 8.50 2.46 9.52
N TYR A 25 7.95 2.53 10.73
CA TYR A 25 6.77 3.31 11.06
C TYR A 25 7.19 4.63 11.66
N GLU A 26 6.65 5.73 11.14
CA GLU A 26 6.84 7.07 11.70
C GLU A 26 5.47 7.68 11.94
N THR A 27 5.21 8.07 13.18
CA THR A 27 3.95 8.66 13.59
C THR A 27 4.20 9.91 14.38
N GLN A 28 3.64 11.01 13.91
CA GLN A 28 3.60 12.31 14.58
C GLN A 28 2.13 12.71 14.78
N GLU A 29 1.87 13.85 15.41
CA GLU A 29 0.51 14.32 15.64
C GLU A 29 -0.30 14.47 14.34
N ASP A 30 0.33 15.00 13.29
CA ASP A 30 -0.34 15.35 12.05
C ASP A 30 -0.05 14.41 10.89
N GLU A 31 0.78 13.40 11.09
CA GLU A 31 1.23 12.54 10.00
C GLU A 31 1.62 11.15 10.49
N ALA A 32 1.22 10.13 9.77
CA ALA A 32 1.66 8.76 9.97
C ALA A 32 2.12 8.18 8.64
N SER A 33 3.24 7.46 8.66
CA SER A 33 3.74 6.77 7.49
C SER A 33 4.24 5.37 7.83
N ASP A 34 4.18 4.49 6.85
CA ASP A 34 4.84 3.20 6.85
C ASP A 34 5.70 3.11 5.60
N THR A 35 6.99 2.90 5.77
CA THR A 35 7.92 2.65 4.68
C THR A 35 8.46 1.24 4.79
N TRP A 36 8.20 0.44 3.77
CA TRP A 36 8.81 -0.86 3.59
C TRP A 36 10.10 -0.71 2.78
N TYR A 37 11.18 -1.32 3.26
CA TYR A 37 12.48 -1.38 2.57
C TYR A 37 12.80 -2.82 2.21
N GLY A 38 13.06 -3.06 0.93
CA GLY A 38 13.48 -4.37 0.45
C GLY A 38 14.93 -4.67 0.80
N THR A 39 15.21 -5.92 1.21
CA THR A 39 16.56 -6.41 1.55
C THR A 39 17.01 -7.55 0.64
N ALA A 40 16.11 -8.12 -0.17
CA ALA A 40 16.41 -9.22 -1.05
C ALA A 40 17.26 -8.77 -2.25
N ARG A 41 18.34 -9.52 -2.52
CA ARG A 41 19.14 -9.32 -3.73
C ARG A 41 18.38 -9.84 -4.96
N GLY A 42 18.45 -9.11 -6.07
CA GLY A 42 17.78 -9.46 -7.32
C GLY A 42 16.28 -9.24 -7.31
N ALA A 43 15.73 -8.64 -6.26
CA ALA A 43 14.35 -8.20 -6.21
C ALA A 43 14.13 -6.97 -7.10
N TYR A 44 12.90 -6.79 -7.58
CA TYR A 44 12.50 -5.64 -8.37
C TYR A 44 12.08 -4.47 -7.47
N LEU A 45 11.33 -4.76 -6.39
CA LEU A 45 10.91 -3.78 -5.41
C LEU A 45 12.09 -3.30 -4.56
N GLN A 46 12.25 -1.98 -4.50
CA GLN A 46 13.25 -1.32 -3.65
C GLN A 46 12.64 -0.85 -2.33
N ALA A 47 11.56 -0.11 -2.40
CA ALA A 47 10.86 0.46 -1.25
C ALA A 47 9.40 0.74 -1.60
N ALA A 48 8.59 0.88 -0.57
CA ALA A 48 7.18 1.22 -0.70
C ALA A 48 6.75 2.08 0.48
N VAL A 49 5.93 3.09 0.22
CA VAL A 49 5.50 4.03 1.24
C VAL A 49 4.00 4.23 1.17
N SER A 50 3.35 4.25 2.32
CA SER A 50 2.03 4.87 2.46
C SER A 50 2.06 5.93 3.55
N LYS A 51 1.28 6.98 3.37
CA LYS A 51 1.26 8.15 4.25
C LYS A 51 -0.14 8.69 4.41
N LEU A 52 -0.47 9.05 5.64
CA LEU A 52 -1.68 9.78 6.01
C LEU A 52 -1.28 11.08 6.67
N THR A 53 -1.82 12.19 6.19
CA THR A 53 -1.54 13.52 6.72
C THR A 53 -2.84 14.24 7.04
N HIS A 54 -2.89 14.95 8.17
CA HIS A 54 -3.95 15.90 8.45
C HIS A 54 -3.87 17.05 7.45
N GLY A 55 -4.97 17.30 6.74
CA GLY A 55 -5.15 18.50 5.95
C GLY A 55 -5.74 19.64 6.81
N LYS A 56 -6.45 20.55 6.20
CA LYS A 56 -7.29 21.50 6.96
C LYS A 56 -8.34 20.72 7.77
N THR A 57 -8.94 21.37 8.77
CA THR A 57 -9.95 20.75 9.65
C THR A 57 -11.03 20.01 8.84
N GLY A 58 -11.20 18.72 9.14
CA GLY A 58 -12.16 17.85 8.45
C GLY A 58 -11.67 17.25 7.13
N TYR A 59 -10.38 17.38 6.83
CA TYR A 59 -9.76 16.82 5.61
C TYR A 59 -8.52 16.04 5.90
N ALA A 60 -8.28 15.01 5.09
CA ALA A 60 -7.07 14.20 5.11
C ALA A 60 -6.41 14.21 3.73
N VAL A 61 -5.12 13.95 3.70
CA VAL A 61 -4.37 13.67 2.47
C VAL A 61 -3.75 12.30 2.59
N CYS A 62 -4.05 11.43 1.65
CA CYS A 62 -3.51 10.08 1.57
C CYS A 62 -2.55 10.01 0.39
N SER A 63 -1.39 9.40 0.58
CA SER A 63 -0.44 9.20 -0.52
C SER A 63 0.24 7.85 -0.44
N GLY A 64 0.76 7.41 -1.57
CA GLY A 64 1.52 6.18 -1.68
C GLY A 64 2.52 6.25 -2.81
N THR A 65 3.61 5.53 -2.64
CA THR A 65 4.69 5.44 -3.64
C THR A 65 5.28 4.05 -3.65
N THR A 66 5.50 3.54 -4.86
CA THR A 66 6.23 2.29 -5.08
C THR A 66 7.52 2.62 -5.81
N PHE A 67 8.65 2.18 -5.25
CA PHE A 67 9.99 2.35 -5.82
C PHE A 67 10.53 1.00 -6.28
N ALA A 68 11.02 0.96 -7.51
CA ALA A 68 11.73 -0.18 -8.06
C ALA A 68 13.23 0.13 -8.21
N HIS A 69 14.08 -0.90 -8.28
CA HIS A 69 15.54 -0.72 -8.41
C HIS A 69 15.96 -0.11 -9.74
N ARG A 70 15.16 -0.27 -10.77
CA ARG A 70 15.39 0.26 -12.12
C ARG A 70 14.04 0.40 -12.84
N ASP A 71 14.08 0.77 -14.10
CA ASP A 71 12.88 0.81 -14.93
C ASP A 71 12.39 -0.61 -15.24
N TYR A 72 11.07 -0.82 -15.03
CA TYR A 72 10.36 -2.06 -15.33
C TYR A 72 9.12 -1.77 -16.17
N GLU A 73 8.50 -2.81 -16.70
CA GLU A 73 7.33 -2.68 -17.59
C GLU A 73 6.18 -1.91 -16.96
N GLU A 74 5.89 -2.21 -15.69
CA GLU A 74 4.81 -1.54 -14.94
C GLU A 74 5.13 -1.49 -13.45
N ILE A 75 4.95 -0.31 -12.88
CA ILE A 75 4.98 -0.07 -11.44
C ILE A 75 3.57 0.34 -11.01
N TYR A 76 3.11 -0.19 -9.89
CA TYR A 76 1.74 -0.01 -9.41
C TYR A 76 1.71 0.35 -7.94
N VAL A 77 0.79 1.24 -7.59
CA VAL A 77 0.46 1.55 -6.20
C VAL A 77 -1.05 1.75 -6.07
N ARG A 78 -1.64 1.14 -5.07
CA ARG A 78 -3.01 1.42 -4.65
C ARG A 78 -3.02 1.69 -3.16
N ILE A 79 -3.60 2.80 -2.77
CA ILE A 79 -3.81 3.14 -1.36
C ILE A 79 -5.29 3.08 -1.03
N TYR A 80 -5.57 2.69 0.21
CA TYR A 80 -6.91 2.58 0.79
C TYR A 80 -6.98 3.45 2.02
N LEU A 81 -8.02 4.25 2.15
CA LEU A 81 -8.32 4.96 3.39
C LEU A 81 -9.28 4.13 4.22
N ASP A 82 -8.82 3.70 5.38
CA ASP A 82 -9.61 2.96 6.36
C ASP A 82 -10.06 3.88 7.49
N GLN A 83 -11.25 3.64 7.99
CA GLN A 83 -11.88 4.34 9.11
C GLN A 83 -12.22 3.39 10.23
N SER A 84 -12.08 3.84 11.47
CA SER A 84 -12.47 3.11 12.67
C SER A 84 -13.00 4.06 13.74
N ASP A 85 -13.96 3.60 14.53
CA ASP A 85 -14.49 4.38 15.66
C ASP A 85 -13.54 4.44 16.84
N ASN A 86 -12.72 3.41 17.05
CA ASN A 86 -11.85 3.28 18.23
C ASN A 86 -10.34 3.25 17.91
N GLY A 87 -9.96 3.17 16.63
CA GLY A 87 -8.57 3.14 16.20
C GLY A 87 -7.83 1.80 16.39
N THR A 88 -8.50 0.79 16.91
CA THR A 88 -7.90 -0.53 17.20
C THR A 88 -8.62 -1.69 16.53
N SER A 89 -9.88 -1.52 16.21
CA SER A 89 -10.72 -2.54 15.58
C SER A 89 -11.84 -1.91 14.75
N GLY A 90 -12.64 -2.74 14.09
CA GLY A 90 -13.77 -2.25 13.31
C GLY A 90 -13.36 -1.41 12.10
N TRP A 91 -12.20 -1.69 11.52
CA TRP A 91 -11.69 -0.99 10.35
C TRP A 91 -12.53 -1.29 9.12
N GLY A 92 -12.92 -0.25 8.41
CA GLY A 92 -13.59 -0.35 7.12
C GLY A 92 -12.95 0.58 6.11
N THR A 93 -12.74 0.09 4.90
CA THR A 93 -12.24 0.91 3.78
C THR A 93 -13.35 1.79 3.26
N ILE A 94 -13.11 3.10 3.20
CA ILE A 94 -14.10 4.07 2.72
C ILE A 94 -13.79 4.62 1.34
N ASP A 95 -12.54 4.58 0.91
CA ASP A 95 -12.14 5.00 -0.43
C ASP A 95 -10.76 4.43 -0.80
N TYR A 96 -10.39 4.52 -2.07
CA TYR A 96 -9.08 4.10 -2.57
C TYR A 96 -8.67 4.92 -3.80
N TRP A 97 -7.36 4.97 -4.05
CA TRP A 97 -6.74 5.64 -5.20
C TRP A 97 -5.63 4.78 -5.77
N THR A 98 -5.43 4.85 -7.08
CA THR A 98 -4.47 4.02 -7.80
C THR A 98 -3.53 4.89 -8.62
N GLY A 99 -2.24 4.53 -8.62
CA GLY A 99 -1.22 5.10 -9.48
C GLY A 99 -0.49 4.02 -10.26
N ARG A 100 -0.12 4.31 -11.49
CA ARG A 100 0.63 3.42 -12.39
C ARG A 100 1.70 4.21 -13.11
N ALA A 101 2.82 3.54 -13.39
CA ALA A 101 3.85 4.04 -14.28
C ALA A 101 4.33 2.89 -15.16
N TYR A 102 4.61 3.18 -16.40
CA TYR A 102 5.07 2.19 -17.38
C TYR A 102 6.48 2.54 -17.84
N ASN A 103 7.34 1.53 -17.96
CA ASN A 103 8.75 1.72 -18.33
C ASN A 103 9.41 2.77 -17.44
N ASP A 104 9.22 2.63 -16.13
CA ASP A 104 9.63 3.57 -15.11
C ASP A 104 10.07 2.82 -13.85
N SER A 105 10.64 3.54 -12.90
CA SER A 105 11.10 3.00 -11.61
C SER A 105 10.27 3.48 -10.42
N VAL A 106 9.31 4.39 -10.62
CA VAL A 106 8.50 4.97 -9.55
C VAL A 106 7.05 5.15 -9.99
N ALA A 107 6.12 4.74 -9.16
CA ALA A 107 4.71 5.09 -9.29
C ALA A 107 4.24 5.78 -8.01
N THR A 108 3.46 6.84 -8.15
CA THR A 108 2.90 7.59 -7.04
C THR A 108 1.41 7.77 -7.18
N VAL A 109 0.74 7.96 -6.05
CA VAL A 109 -0.68 8.32 -5.99
C VAL A 109 -0.92 9.24 -4.80
N ASP A 110 -1.84 10.16 -4.98
CA ASP A 110 -2.23 11.14 -3.96
C ASP A 110 -3.73 11.37 -4.05
N SER A 111 -4.41 11.40 -2.91
CA SER A 111 -5.85 11.63 -2.86
C SER A 111 -6.25 13.09 -3.08
N GLY A 112 -5.30 14.02 -2.96
CA GLY A 112 -5.63 15.41 -2.74
C GLY A 112 -6.34 15.62 -1.39
N SER A 113 -6.91 16.78 -1.17
CA SER A 113 -7.73 17.03 0.02
C SER A 113 -9.01 16.21 -0.01
N TYR A 114 -9.11 15.26 0.91
CA TYR A 114 -10.25 14.36 1.03
C TYR A 114 -11.05 14.67 2.29
N LYS A 115 -12.34 14.90 2.13
CA LYS A 115 -13.24 15.19 3.25
C LYS A 115 -13.51 13.93 4.07
N ILE A 116 -13.23 14.00 5.37
CA ILE A 116 -13.44 12.88 6.30
C ILE A 116 -14.57 13.22 7.30
N THR A 117 -15.05 12.17 7.98
CA THR A 117 -15.91 12.33 9.15
C THR A 117 -15.05 12.60 10.36
N ARG A 118 -15.36 13.66 11.11
CA ARG A 118 -14.63 14.03 12.33
C ARG A 118 -14.93 13.06 13.47
N ASP A 119 -14.07 13.09 14.47
CA ASP A 119 -14.14 12.24 15.68
C ASP A 119 -14.03 10.75 15.37
N LYS A 120 -13.19 10.41 14.40
CA LYS A 120 -12.87 9.05 13.98
C LYS A 120 -11.38 8.86 13.81
N TYR A 121 -10.96 7.60 13.78
CA TYR A 121 -9.59 7.21 13.46
C TYR A 121 -9.48 6.78 12.01
N TYR A 122 -8.35 7.11 11.41
CA TYR A 122 -8.05 6.77 10.02
C TYR A 122 -6.66 6.17 9.91
N ARG A 123 -6.46 5.32 8.91
CA ARG A 123 -5.16 4.81 8.50
C ARG A 123 -5.13 4.64 7.00
N VAL A 124 -3.94 4.62 6.41
CA VAL A 124 -3.75 4.34 4.99
C VAL A 124 -3.05 3.00 4.85
N LYS A 125 -3.68 2.08 4.11
CA LYS A 125 -3.05 0.85 3.64
C LYS A 125 -2.57 1.04 2.21
N GLY A 126 -1.47 0.40 1.84
CA GLY A 126 -0.93 0.41 0.48
C GLY A 126 -0.70 -0.99 -0.05
N GLY A 127 -1.00 -1.17 -1.32
CA GLY A 127 -0.56 -2.32 -2.12
C GLY A 127 0.40 -1.82 -3.19
N HIS A 128 1.57 -2.45 -3.28
CA HIS A 128 2.67 -2.02 -4.14
C HIS A 128 3.14 -3.18 -5.00
N SER A 129 3.26 -2.97 -6.30
CA SER A 129 3.64 -4.05 -7.22
C SER A 129 4.57 -3.56 -8.31
N VAL A 130 5.46 -4.46 -8.73
CA VAL A 130 6.31 -4.31 -9.92
C VAL A 130 6.07 -5.50 -10.82
N PHE A 131 5.81 -5.21 -12.07
CA PHE A 131 5.56 -6.22 -13.12
C PHE A 131 6.70 -6.18 -14.14
N GLN A 132 7.26 -7.34 -14.41
CA GLN A 132 8.29 -7.51 -15.43
C GLN A 132 8.20 -8.91 -16.01
N ASP A 133 8.00 -9.01 -17.33
CA ASP A 133 7.72 -10.27 -18.00
C ASP A 133 6.50 -10.95 -17.37
N ASP A 134 6.60 -12.17 -16.89
CA ASP A 134 5.50 -12.85 -16.19
C ASP A 134 5.69 -12.85 -14.66
N ILE A 135 6.56 -11.99 -14.14
CA ILE A 135 6.86 -11.90 -12.71
C ILE A 135 6.16 -10.68 -12.11
N VAL A 136 5.53 -10.89 -10.97
CA VAL A 136 4.96 -9.84 -10.13
C VAL A 136 5.60 -9.93 -8.76
N GLU A 137 6.27 -8.87 -8.33
CA GLU A 137 6.67 -8.69 -6.93
C GLU A 137 5.71 -7.70 -6.28
N THR A 138 5.28 -8.01 -5.06
CA THR A 138 4.33 -7.18 -4.32
C THR A 138 4.71 -7.08 -2.85
N THR A 139 4.40 -5.96 -2.24
CA THR A 139 4.45 -5.76 -0.79
C THR A 139 3.28 -4.89 -0.36
N THR A 140 3.06 -4.82 0.94
CA THR A 140 2.00 -4.01 1.53
C THR A 140 2.56 -3.07 2.59
N THR A 141 1.88 -1.95 2.78
CA THR A 141 2.14 -0.99 3.83
C THR A 141 0.86 -0.67 4.58
N CYS A 142 0.98 -0.23 5.82
CA CYS A 142 -0.16 0.22 6.63
C CYS A 142 0.35 1.21 7.68
N THR A 143 -0.13 2.44 7.63
CA THR A 143 0.23 3.45 8.62
C THR A 143 -0.37 3.13 9.99
N ASP A 144 0.20 3.70 11.04
CA ASP A 144 -0.50 3.78 12.32
C ASP A 144 -1.78 4.62 12.16
N ALA A 145 -2.70 4.43 13.10
CA ALA A 145 -3.93 5.19 13.14
C ALA A 145 -3.68 6.62 13.62
N LEU A 146 -4.35 7.59 12.97
CA LEU A 146 -4.44 8.96 13.45
C LEU A 146 -5.90 9.30 13.77
N TYR A 147 -6.09 10.06 14.85
CA TYR A 147 -7.38 10.60 15.23
C TYR A 147 -7.62 11.94 14.53
N PHE A 148 -8.82 12.13 14.01
CA PHE A 148 -9.25 13.37 13.34
C PHE A 148 -10.41 13.97 14.14
N ASP A 149 -10.15 15.01 14.88
CA ASP A 149 -11.15 15.79 15.62
C ASP A 149 -11.92 16.83 14.78
#